data_d3aabeafc08aa3ce623841c1669befda
#
_entry.id   d3aabeafc08aa3ce623841c1669befda
#
_cell.length_a   1.000
_cell.length_b   1.000
_cell.length_c   1.000
_cell.angle_alpha   90.00
_cell.angle_beta   90.00
_cell.angle_gamma   90.00
#
_symmetry.space_group_name_H-M   'P 1'
#
loop_
_entity.id
_entity.type
_entity.pdbx_description
1 polymer ?
#
loop_
_entity_poly.entity_id
_entity_poly.type
_entity_poly.pdbx_seq_one_letter_code
_entity_poly.pdbx_strand_id
1 'polypeptide(L)'
;MEAKKTILVIDDEPHITLGLKDALEFEGFRVVTASNGKDGAQLARQEHPHAILLDLMLPDVNGYQVCEDVRHFDAFVPIIMLTAKSQEADKIRGLDAGADDYVTKPFSVGELVARIRAIFRRANRPSESATFNVGKLTVNVAAHTLERAGKPAESLSFYEVELLRMLFERAGQPVSREEILNKIWGVDANPTNRTIDNFIVKLRRKIEKHPDKPEHILTVYGLGYKLVV
;
A
#
# COMPACT_ATOMS: atom_id res chain seq x y z
N MET A 1 -24.13 -4.04 -14.97
CA MET A 1 -23.16 -2.92 -14.84
C MET A 1 -22.32 -3.22 -13.62
N GLU A 2 -21.01 -3.29 -13.77
CA GLU A 2 -20.10 -3.47 -12.63
C GLU A 2 -20.18 -2.24 -11.73
N ALA A 3 -20.25 -2.46 -10.41
CA ALA A 3 -20.34 -1.34 -9.46
C ALA A 3 -19.07 -0.49 -9.55
N LYS A 4 -19.23 0.84 -9.63
CA LYS A 4 -18.07 1.75 -9.66
C LYS A 4 -17.25 1.60 -8.39
N LYS A 5 -15.92 1.51 -8.52
CA LYS A 5 -15.02 1.51 -7.37
C LYS A 5 -15.04 2.86 -6.68
N THR A 6 -15.12 2.84 -5.34
CA THR A 6 -15.19 4.05 -4.51
C THR A 6 -13.81 4.45 -4.04
N ILE A 7 -13.45 5.72 -4.18
CA ILE A 7 -12.22 6.32 -3.66
C ILE A 7 -12.62 7.38 -2.62
N LEU A 8 -12.02 7.32 -1.44
CA LEU A 8 -12.18 8.34 -0.41
C LEU A 8 -10.98 9.30 -0.48
N VAL A 9 -11.25 10.59 -0.57
CA VAL A 9 -10.25 11.66 -0.53
C VAL A 9 -10.41 12.42 0.78
N ILE A 10 -9.38 12.46 1.59
CA ILE A 10 -9.33 13.16 2.89
C ILE A 10 -8.26 14.23 2.79
N ASP A 11 -8.67 15.47 2.57
CA ASP A 11 -7.79 16.62 2.39
C ASP A 11 -8.57 17.90 2.73
N ASP A 12 -8.00 18.80 3.51
CA ASP A 12 -8.65 20.03 3.96
C ASP A 12 -8.56 21.18 2.94
N GLU A 13 -7.79 21.01 1.88
CA GLU A 13 -7.64 21.98 0.80
C GLU A 13 -8.75 21.80 -0.26
N PRO A 14 -9.77 22.71 -0.33
CA PRO A 14 -10.94 22.50 -1.21
C PRO A 14 -10.59 22.39 -2.69
N HIS A 15 -9.55 23.12 -3.13
CA HIS A 15 -9.12 23.11 -4.54
C HIS A 15 -8.46 21.76 -4.92
N ILE A 16 -7.73 21.13 -4.00
CA ILE A 16 -7.15 19.79 -4.20
C ILE A 16 -8.27 18.76 -4.23
N THR A 17 -9.14 18.80 -3.23
CA THR A 17 -10.27 17.86 -3.11
C THR A 17 -11.19 17.92 -4.33
N LEU A 18 -11.53 19.13 -4.81
CA LEU A 18 -12.37 19.32 -6.01
C LEU A 18 -11.66 18.80 -7.26
N GLY A 19 -10.40 19.19 -7.47
CA GLY A 19 -9.62 18.77 -8.63
C GLY A 19 -9.42 17.26 -8.71
N LEU A 20 -9.15 16.61 -7.57
CA LEU A 20 -9.06 15.15 -7.48
C LEU A 20 -10.41 14.48 -7.74
N LYS A 21 -11.50 15.01 -7.16
CA LYS A 21 -12.85 14.49 -7.37
C LYS A 21 -13.21 14.51 -8.85
N ASP A 22 -13.11 15.66 -9.51
CA ASP A 22 -13.47 15.81 -10.92
C ASP A 22 -12.66 14.85 -11.81
N ALA A 23 -11.36 14.76 -11.58
CA ALA A 23 -10.49 13.90 -12.37
C ALA A 23 -10.76 12.41 -12.14
N LEU A 24 -10.97 11.98 -10.91
CA LEU A 24 -11.25 10.59 -10.59
C LEU A 24 -12.65 10.18 -11.04
N GLU A 25 -13.65 11.06 -10.96
CA GLU A 25 -14.99 10.82 -11.50
C GLU A 25 -14.97 10.72 -13.03
N PHE A 26 -14.16 11.55 -13.71
CA PHE A 26 -13.94 11.43 -15.15
C PHE A 26 -13.34 10.07 -15.54
N GLU A 27 -12.46 9.51 -14.69
CA GLU A 27 -11.90 8.18 -14.86
C GLU A 27 -12.86 7.03 -14.52
N GLY A 28 -14.10 7.36 -14.14
CA GLY A 28 -15.17 6.40 -13.88
C GLY A 28 -15.28 5.90 -12.44
N PHE A 29 -14.52 6.47 -11.51
CA PHE A 29 -14.62 6.14 -10.09
C PHE A 29 -15.81 6.86 -9.43
N ARG A 30 -16.27 6.35 -8.29
CA ARG A 30 -17.12 7.08 -7.36
C ARG A 30 -16.19 7.74 -6.33
N VAL A 31 -16.35 9.04 -6.10
CA VAL A 31 -15.49 9.76 -5.14
C VAL A 31 -16.30 10.25 -3.95
N VAL A 32 -15.82 9.97 -2.76
CA VAL A 32 -16.31 10.49 -1.49
C VAL A 32 -15.21 11.38 -0.90
N THR A 33 -15.57 12.50 -0.30
CA THR A 33 -14.58 13.47 0.20
C THR A 33 -14.82 13.80 1.66
N ALA A 34 -13.76 14.04 2.41
CA ALA A 34 -13.78 14.59 3.76
C ALA A 34 -12.74 15.72 3.86
N SER A 35 -13.06 16.76 4.62
CA SER A 35 -12.18 17.92 4.85
C SER A 35 -11.45 17.88 6.18
N ASN A 36 -11.58 16.80 6.94
CA ASN A 36 -10.90 16.60 8.21
C ASN A 36 -10.73 15.09 8.48
N GLY A 37 -9.86 14.75 9.42
CA GLY A 37 -9.49 13.37 9.67
C GLY A 37 -10.58 12.54 10.36
N LYS A 38 -11.33 13.14 11.28
CA LYS A 38 -12.41 12.43 12.01
C LYS A 38 -13.54 12.00 11.08
N ASP A 39 -14.02 12.93 10.24
CA ASP A 39 -15.02 12.62 9.22
C ASP A 39 -14.47 11.63 8.20
N GLY A 40 -13.19 11.77 7.82
CA GLY A 40 -12.51 10.84 6.93
C GLY A 40 -12.48 9.42 7.47
N ALA A 41 -12.09 9.21 8.72
CA ALA A 41 -12.10 7.89 9.36
C ALA A 41 -13.52 7.30 9.49
N GLN A 42 -14.51 8.15 9.78
CA GLN A 42 -15.91 7.74 9.84
C GLN A 42 -16.44 7.32 8.46
N LEU A 43 -16.17 8.11 7.42
CA LEU A 43 -16.56 7.78 6.03
C LEU A 43 -15.85 6.53 5.53
N ALA A 44 -14.58 6.32 5.87
CA ALA A 44 -13.88 5.09 5.53
C ALA A 44 -14.60 3.84 6.08
N ARG A 45 -15.13 3.95 7.31
CA ARG A 45 -15.89 2.85 7.95
C ARG A 45 -17.28 2.64 7.36
N GLN A 46 -17.94 3.71 6.92
CA GLN A 46 -19.30 3.66 6.36
C GLN A 46 -19.35 3.26 4.90
N GLU A 47 -18.43 3.81 4.10
CA GLU A 47 -18.45 3.70 2.64
C GLU A 47 -17.63 2.54 2.11
N HIS A 48 -16.80 1.90 2.97
CA HIS A 48 -15.89 0.81 2.59
C HIS A 48 -15.16 1.10 1.26
N PRO A 49 -14.36 2.20 1.19
CA PRO A 49 -13.74 2.62 -0.04
C PRO A 49 -12.73 1.56 -0.54
N HIS A 50 -12.53 1.51 -1.84
CA HIS A 50 -11.57 0.61 -2.47
C HIS A 50 -10.14 1.18 -2.46
N ALA A 51 -9.98 2.47 -2.19
CA ALA A 51 -8.71 3.15 -1.95
C ALA A 51 -8.96 4.46 -1.21
N ILE A 52 -7.97 4.92 -0.45
CA ILE A 52 -7.98 6.18 0.30
C ILE A 52 -6.80 7.04 -0.14
N LEU A 53 -7.07 8.30 -0.49
CA LEU A 53 -6.09 9.38 -0.62
C LEU A 53 -6.17 10.21 0.65
N LEU A 54 -5.07 10.35 1.39
CA LEU A 54 -5.05 10.91 2.73
C LEU A 54 -3.98 11.99 2.86
N ASP A 55 -4.39 13.23 3.12
CA ASP A 55 -3.42 14.25 3.50
C ASP A 55 -2.89 14.01 4.92
N LEU A 56 -1.62 14.31 5.11
CA LEU A 56 -0.97 14.26 6.42
C LEU A 56 -1.33 15.45 7.32
N MET A 57 -1.54 16.63 6.72
CA MET A 57 -1.68 17.89 7.43
C MET A 57 -3.14 18.30 7.56
N LEU A 58 -3.93 17.49 8.28
CA LEU A 58 -5.35 17.79 8.52
C LEU A 58 -5.53 18.70 9.74
N PRO A 59 -6.63 19.49 9.80
CA PRO A 59 -6.82 20.52 10.82
C PRO A 59 -7.14 19.99 12.23
N ASP A 60 -7.65 18.76 12.32
CA ASP A 60 -8.15 18.18 13.57
C ASP A 60 -7.26 17.10 14.14
N VAL A 61 -6.80 16.18 13.30
CA VAL A 61 -5.93 15.06 13.67
C VAL A 61 -4.88 14.85 12.57
N ASN A 62 -3.72 14.35 12.96
CA ASN A 62 -2.66 14.03 11.99
C ASN A 62 -3.05 12.85 11.10
N GLY A 63 -2.77 12.90 9.80
CA GLY A 63 -3.07 11.83 8.87
C GLY A 63 -2.47 10.46 9.24
N TYR A 64 -1.36 10.42 9.98
CA TYR A 64 -0.85 9.16 10.53
C TYR A 64 -1.85 8.49 11.47
N GLN A 65 -2.50 9.28 12.35
CA GLN A 65 -3.51 8.76 13.26
C GLN A 65 -4.73 8.24 12.48
N VAL A 66 -5.18 8.98 11.46
CA VAL A 66 -6.27 8.52 10.59
C VAL A 66 -5.92 7.19 9.92
N CYS A 67 -4.68 7.04 9.45
CA CYS A 67 -4.20 5.80 8.86
C CYS A 67 -4.23 4.63 9.86
N GLU A 68 -3.71 4.83 11.07
CA GLU A 68 -3.75 3.84 12.14
C GLU A 68 -5.20 3.47 12.49
N ASP A 69 -6.09 4.45 12.64
CA ASP A 69 -7.51 4.23 12.93
C ASP A 69 -8.20 3.39 11.83
N VAL A 70 -7.90 3.67 10.56
CA VAL A 70 -8.41 2.87 9.43
C VAL A 70 -7.86 1.45 9.51
N ARG A 71 -6.58 1.25 9.77
CA ARG A 71 -5.95 -0.07 9.88
C ARG A 71 -6.52 -0.95 10.99
N HIS A 72 -7.08 -0.35 12.04
CA HIS A 72 -7.75 -1.10 13.11
C HIS A 72 -9.02 -1.82 12.64
N PHE A 73 -9.75 -1.31 11.63
CA PHE A 73 -10.96 -1.94 11.12
C PHE A 73 -10.84 -2.45 9.69
N ASP A 74 -9.94 -1.90 8.90
CA ASP A 74 -9.63 -2.36 7.55
C ASP A 74 -8.11 -2.37 7.34
N ALA A 75 -7.52 -3.54 7.51
CA ALA A 75 -6.09 -3.74 7.32
C ALA A 75 -5.66 -3.69 5.85
N PHE A 76 -6.62 -3.77 4.90
CA PHE A 76 -6.34 -4.10 3.50
C PHE A 76 -6.59 -2.96 2.53
N VAL A 77 -7.47 -2.00 2.85
CA VAL A 77 -7.75 -0.89 1.96
C VAL A 77 -6.46 -0.14 1.61
N PRO A 78 -6.12 0.05 0.33
CA PRO A 78 -4.92 0.80 -0.04
C PRO A 78 -5.02 2.25 0.40
N ILE A 79 -3.99 2.74 1.11
CA ILE A 79 -3.89 4.12 1.57
C ILE A 79 -2.67 4.77 0.93
N ILE A 80 -2.91 5.80 0.11
CA ILE A 80 -1.88 6.66 -0.48
C ILE A 80 -1.86 7.96 0.32
N MET A 81 -0.76 8.24 0.98
CA MET A 81 -0.59 9.52 1.69
C MET A 81 -0.16 10.62 0.74
N LEU A 82 -0.85 11.76 0.81
CA LEU A 82 -0.49 12.99 0.13
C LEU A 82 0.25 13.89 1.14
N THR A 83 1.42 14.41 0.79
CA THR A 83 2.21 15.17 1.77
C THR A 83 3.05 16.26 1.14
N ALA A 84 3.07 17.44 1.76
CA ALA A 84 4.04 18.48 1.46
C ALA A 84 5.46 18.15 2.01
N LYS A 85 5.56 17.15 2.90
CA LYS A 85 6.81 16.76 3.54
C LYS A 85 7.57 15.79 2.66
N SER A 86 8.70 16.25 2.13
CA SER A 86 9.63 15.45 1.31
C SER A 86 10.68 14.72 2.15
N GLN A 87 10.74 14.98 3.47
CA GLN A 87 11.78 14.42 4.32
C GLN A 87 11.59 12.91 4.49
N GLU A 88 12.69 12.20 4.43
CA GLU A 88 12.74 10.74 4.50
C GLU A 88 12.13 10.18 5.79
N ALA A 89 12.34 10.87 6.91
CA ALA A 89 11.79 10.50 8.21
C ALA A 89 10.24 10.48 8.23
N ASP A 90 9.61 11.43 7.53
CA ASP A 90 8.15 11.49 7.46
C ASP A 90 7.58 10.33 6.60
N LYS A 91 8.28 9.97 5.52
CA LYS A 91 7.90 8.82 4.68
C LYS A 91 8.00 7.50 5.45
N ILE A 92 9.07 7.33 6.24
CA ILE A 92 9.26 6.14 7.10
C ILE A 92 8.13 6.06 8.12
N ARG A 93 7.86 7.17 8.84
CA ARG A 93 6.83 7.23 9.85
C ARG A 93 5.44 6.85 9.31
N GLY A 94 5.11 7.29 8.13
CA GLY A 94 3.80 6.98 7.59
C GLY A 94 3.69 5.55 7.06
N LEU A 95 4.75 5.01 6.49
CA LEU A 95 4.78 3.58 6.18
C LEU A 95 4.65 2.77 7.48
N ASP A 96 5.30 3.18 8.59
CA ASP A 96 5.12 2.53 9.89
C ASP A 96 3.69 2.66 10.42
N ALA A 97 2.99 3.79 10.17
CA ALA A 97 1.57 3.98 10.47
C ALA A 97 0.62 3.12 9.60
N GLY A 98 1.13 2.42 8.61
CA GLY A 98 0.35 1.49 7.78
C GLY A 98 -0.02 2.01 6.40
N ALA A 99 0.50 3.15 5.95
CA ALA A 99 0.32 3.60 4.58
C ALA A 99 1.00 2.66 3.58
N ASP A 100 0.44 2.59 2.38
CA ASP A 100 0.92 1.75 1.30
C ASP A 100 1.78 2.51 0.31
N ASP A 101 1.54 3.81 0.13
CA ASP A 101 2.30 4.64 -0.79
C ASP A 101 2.30 6.10 -0.35
N TYR A 102 3.22 6.88 -0.93
CA TYR A 102 3.42 8.31 -0.67
C TYR A 102 3.53 9.09 -1.96
N VAL A 103 2.79 10.18 -2.02
CA VAL A 103 2.89 11.15 -3.11
C VAL A 103 3.17 12.54 -2.51
N THR A 104 4.24 13.17 -2.96
CA THR A 104 4.61 14.52 -2.48
C THR A 104 3.87 15.61 -3.24
N LYS A 105 3.28 16.55 -2.51
CA LYS A 105 2.74 17.79 -3.08
C LYS A 105 3.90 18.73 -3.51
N PRO A 106 3.86 19.39 -4.71
CA PRO A 106 2.81 19.26 -5.71
C PRO A 106 2.93 17.96 -6.53
N PHE A 107 1.80 17.36 -6.87
CA PHE A 107 1.72 16.13 -7.64
C PHE A 107 0.91 16.31 -8.94
N SER A 108 1.15 15.45 -9.88
CA SER A 108 0.30 15.34 -11.07
C SER A 108 -0.92 14.48 -10.76
N VAL A 109 -2.10 14.96 -11.13
CA VAL A 109 -3.33 14.16 -11.04
C VAL A 109 -3.22 12.87 -11.85
N GLY A 110 -2.57 12.93 -13.02
CA GLY A 110 -2.28 11.76 -13.85
C GLY A 110 -1.43 10.71 -13.14
N GLU A 111 -0.47 11.13 -12.32
CA GLU A 111 0.34 10.23 -11.49
C GLU A 111 -0.54 9.48 -10.47
N LEU A 112 -1.41 10.19 -9.74
CA LEU A 112 -2.32 9.58 -8.77
C LEU A 112 -3.29 8.59 -9.44
N VAL A 113 -3.87 8.98 -10.57
CA VAL A 113 -4.75 8.10 -11.36
C VAL A 113 -4.01 6.84 -11.79
N ALA A 114 -2.77 6.97 -12.27
CA ALA A 114 -1.96 5.81 -12.66
C ALA A 114 -1.69 4.86 -11.49
N ARG A 115 -1.39 5.39 -10.29
CA ARG A 115 -1.20 4.60 -9.06
C ARG A 115 -2.48 3.86 -8.66
N ILE A 116 -3.61 4.55 -8.63
CA ILE A 116 -4.92 3.96 -8.30
C ILE A 116 -5.29 2.86 -9.30
N ARG A 117 -5.13 3.12 -10.59
CA ARG A 117 -5.36 2.09 -11.63
C ARG A 117 -4.44 0.89 -11.46
N ALA A 118 -3.18 1.11 -11.09
CA ALA A 118 -2.25 0.02 -10.82
C ALA A 118 -2.70 -0.86 -9.65
N ILE A 119 -3.21 -0.27 -8.58
CA ILE A 119 -3.81 -0.98 -7.44
C ILE A 119 -4.98 -1.84 -7.91
N PHE A 120 -5.96 -1.26 -8.61
CA PHE A 120 -7.16 -1.98 -9.01
C PHE A 120 -6.91 -3.06 -10.08
N ARG A 121 -5.95 -2.84 -10.99
CA ARG A 121 -5.55 -3.85 -11.97
C ARG A 121 -5.01 -5.12 -11.30
N ARG A 122 -4.33 -4.97 -10.17
CA ARG A 122 -3.76 -6.10 -9.42
C ARG A 122 -4.79 -6.80 -8.56
N ALA A 123 -5.66 -6.05 -7.91
CA ALA A 123 -6.76 -6.61 -7.13
C ALA A 123 -7.68 -7.52 -7.99
N ASN A 124 -7.75 -7.28 -9.30
CA ASN A 124 -8.56 -8.07 -10.24
C ASN A 124 -7.77 -9.20 -10.92
N ARG A 125 -6.50 -9.44 -10.59
CA ARG A 125 -5.78 -10.59 -11.18
C ARG A 125 -6.27 -11.89 -10.55
N PRO A 126 -6.66 -12.88 -11.34
CA PRO A 126 -6.88 -14.23 -10.82
C PRO A 126 -5.56 -14.70 -10.19
N SER A 127 -5.57 -14.99 -8.91
CA SER A 127 -4.42 -15.63 -8.28
C SER A 127 -4.42 -17.09 -8.70
N GLU A 128 -3.42 -17.52 -9.47
CA GLU A 128 -3.24 -18.95 -9.83
C GLU A 128 -3.03 -19.82 -8.57
N SER A 129 -2.58 -19.20 -7.48
CA SER A 129 -2.47 -19.84 -6.17
C SER A 129 -3.09 -18.92 -5.10
N ALA A 130 -4.18 -19.37 -4.48
CA ALA A 130 -4.78 -18.64 -3.36
C ALA A 130 -3.84 -18.57 -2.13
N THR A 131 -2.88 -19.52 -2.02
CA THR A 131 -1.91 -19.63 -0.93
C THR A 131 -0.55 -20.10 -1.43
N PHE A 132 0.52 -19.68 -0.77
CA PHE A 132 1.87 -20.20 -0.95
C PHE A 132 2.64 -20.21 0.38
N ASN A 133 3.72 -20.99 0.43
CA ASN A 133 4.52 -21.13 1.64
C ASN A 133 5.86 -20.42 1.54
N VAL A 134 6.27 -19.81 2.65
CA VAL A 134 7.62 -19.29 2.87
C VAL A 134 8.16 -19.96 4.13
N GLY A 135 9.02 -20.95 3.96
CA GLY A 135 9.43 -21.83 5.05
C GLY A 135 8.21 -22.52 5.72
N LYS A 136 8.00 -22.24 7.01
CA LYS A 136 6.87 -22.77 7.81
C LYS A 136 5.64 -21.84 7.84
N LEU A 137 5.65 -20.78 7.07
CA LEU A 137 4.59 -19.79 7.04
C LEU A 137 3.74 -20.01 5.80
N THR A 138 2.42 -19.83 5.93
CA THR A 138 1.49 -19.84 4.80
C THR A 138 0.99 -18.43 4.54
N VAL A 139 1.20 -17.93 3.33
CA VAL A 139 0.65 -16.66 2.85
C VAL A 139 -0.66 -16.95 2.13
N ASN A 140 -1.76 -16.39 2.61
CA ASN A 140 -3.04 -16.41 1.91
C ASN A 140 -3.23 -15.08 1.17
N VAL A 141 -3.13 -15.14 -0.15
CA VAL A 141 -3.19 -13.96 -1.02
C VAL A 141 -4.59 -13.34 -1.00
N ALA A 142 -5.64 -14.16 -1.05
CA ALA A 142 -7.01 -13.67 -1.10
C ALA A 142 -7.48 -13.08 0.23
N ALA A 143 -7.06 -13.66 1.34
CA ALA A 143 -7.38 -13.18 2.68
C ALA A 143 -6.40 -12.11 3.18
N HIS A 144 -5.31 -11.85 2.45
CA HIS A 144 -4.23 -10.96 2.88
C HIS A 144 -3.69 -11.31 4.27
N THR A 145 -3.45 -12.59 4.52
CA THR A 145 -2.97 -13.08 5.83
C THR A 145 -1.69 -13.89 5.72
N LEU A 146 -0.91 -13.80 6.78
CA LEU A 146 0.25 -14.63 7.06
C LEU A 146 -0.09 -15.56 8.23
N GLU A 147 -0.07 -16.84 7.98
CA GLU A 147 -0.41 -17.87 8.98
C GLU A 147 0.85 -18.57 9.48
N ARG A 148 0.89 -18.81 10.78
CA ARG A 148 1.96 -19.52 11.48
C ARG A 148 1.34 -20.51 12.45
N ALA A 149 1.81 -21.76 12.45
CA ALA A 149 1.31 -22.78 13.37
C ALA A 149 1.32 -22.31 14.83
N GLY A 150 0.17 -22.41 15.50
CA GLY A 150 0.00 -22.04 16.91
C GLY A 150 -0.07 -20.54 17.22
N LYS A 151 -0.19 -19.69 16.19
CA LYS A 151 -0.39 -18.24 16.36
C LYS A 151 -1.61 -17.74 15.57
N PRO A 152 -2.25 -16.65 16.01
CA PRO A 152 -3.27 -16.00 15.20
C PRO A 152 -2.69 -15.56 13.85
N ALA A 153 -3.54 -15.57 12.82
CA ALA A 153 -3.16 -15.05 11.52
C ALA A 153 -2.83 -13.56 11.62
N GLU A 154 -1.72 -13.15 11.00
CA GLU A 154 -1.26 -11.77 10.93
C GLU A 154 -1.68 -11.14 9.60
N SER A 155 -2.23 -9.94 9.62
CA SER A 155 -2.65 -9.25 8.40
C SER A 155 -1.46 -8.70 7.61
N LEU A 156 -1.59 -8.77 6.29
CA LEU A 156 -0.66 -8.19 5.33
C LEU A 156 -1.37 -7.09 4.55
N SER A 157 -0.72 -5.94 4.35
CA SER A 157 -1.26 -4.91 3.48
C SER A 157 -1.25 -5.36 2.02
N PHE A 158 -1.98 -4.63 1.17
CA PHE A 158 -2.03 -4.90 -0.26
C PHE A 158 -0.63 -5.02 -0.90
N TYR A 159 0.25 -4.05 -0.61
CA TYR A 159 1.60 -4.04 -1.18
C TYR A 159 2.53 -5.09 -0.57
N GLU A 160 2.33 -5.46 0.69
CA GLU A 160 3.07 -6.57 1.30
C GLU A 160 2.77 -7.91 0.62
N VAL A 161 1.49 -8.16 0.33
CA VAL A 161 1.06 -9.37 -0.40
C VAL A 161 1.62 -9.37 -1.83
N GLU A 162 1.48 -8.25 -2.56
CA GLU A 162 1.96 -8.15 -3.94
C GLU A 162 3.47 -8.32 -4.05
N LEU A 163 4.23 -7.76 -3.10
CA LEU A 163 5.68 -7.91 -3.06
C LEU A 163 6.10 -9.36 -2.76
N LEU A 164 5.45 -9.98 -1.78
CA LEU A 164 5.72 -11.38 -1.46
C LEU A 164 5.36 -12.31 -2.63
N ARG A 165 4.21 -12.09 -3.26
CA ARG A 165 3.76 -12.87 -4.41
C ARG A 165 4.77 -12.76 -5.56
N MET A 166 5.19 -11.55 -5.90
CA MET A 166 6.17 -11.31 -6.96
C MET A 166 7.51 -12.00 -6.69
N LEU A 167 7.99 -11.94 -5.44
CA LEU A 167 9.21 -12.62 -5.03
C LEU A 167 9.06 -14.14 -5.04
N PHE A 168 7.86 -14.64 -4.68
CA PHE A 168 7.55 -16.07 -4.68
C PHE A 168 7.46 -16.64 -6.09
N GLU A 169 6.83 -15.94 -7.04
CA GLU A 169 6.78 -16.33 -8.46
C GLU A 169 8.18 -16.53 -9.07
N ARG A 170 9.20 -15.92 -8.45
CA ARG A 170 10.61 -16.04 -8.83
C ARG A 170 11.49 -16.58 -7.70
N ALA A 171 10.93 -17.46 -6.88
CA ALA A 171 11.67 -18.04 -5.75
C ALA A 171 13.06 -18.56 -6.18
N GLY A 172 14.08 -18.21 -5.39
CA GLY A 172 15.49 -18.55 -5.68
C GLY A 172 16.18 -17.61 -6.65
N GLN A 173 15.45 -16.75 -7.39
CA GLN A 173 16.04 -15.80 -8.35
C GLN A 173 15.99 -14.36 -7.79
N PRO A 174 17.01 -13.54 -8.05
CA PRO A 174 16.99 -12.14 -7.66
C PRO A 174 16.04 -11.33 -8.57
N VAL A 175 15.29 -10.42 -7.94
CA VAL A 175 14.40 -9.45 -8.60
C VAL A 175 14.97 -8.06 -8.36
N SER A 176 15.15 -7.27 -9.42
CA SER A 176 15.70 -5.92 -9.30
C SER A 176 14.71 -4.95 -8.64
N ARG A 177 15.22 -3.90 -7.97
CA ARG A 177 14.39 -2.82 -7.42
C ARG A 177 13.55 -2.14 -8.50
N GLU A 178 14.14 -1.89 -9.65
CA GLU A 178 13.44 -1.29 -10.78
C GLU A 178 12.26 -2.16 -11.25
N GLU A 179 12.47 -3.47 -11.38
CA GLU A 179 11.42 -4.39 -11.76
C GLU A 179 10.29 -4.44 -10.70
N ILE A 180 10.65 -4.43 -9.42
CA ILE A 180 9.69 -4.37 -8.32
C ILE A 180 8.87 -3.07 -8.40
N LEU A 181 9.53 -1.91 -8.57
CA LEU A 181 8.87 -0.62 -8.70
C LEU A 181 7.89 -0.62 -9.88
N ASN A 182 8.36 -0.98 -11.05
CA ASN A 182 7.56 -0.96 -12.27
C ASN A 182 6.37 -1.91 -12.19
N LYS A 183 6.56 -3.10 -11.63
CA LYS A 183 5.47 -4.08 -11.50
C LYS A 183 4.50 -3.75 -10.38
N ILE A 184 4.95 -3.23 -9.24
CA ILE A 184 4.11 -3.04 -8.04
C ILE A 184 3.56 -1.62 -7.96
N TRP A 185 4.29 -0.59 -8.36
CA TRP A 185 3.79 0.80 -8.31
C TRP A 185 3.41 1.35 -9.69
N GLY A 186 3.98 0.82 -10.75
CA GLY A 186 3.75 1.27 -12.13
C GLY A 186 4.87 2.18 -12.62
N VAL A 187 5.05 2.23 -13.94
CA VAL A 187 6.15 2.99 -14.59
C VAL A 187 6.01 4.50 -14.36
N ASP A 188 4.76 4.98 -14.30
CA ASP A 188 4.45 6.42 -14.14
C ASP A 188 4.42 6.89 -12.68
N ALA A 189 4.45 5.95 -11.75
CA ALA A 189 4.50 6.21 -10.33
C ALA A 189 5.95 6.35 -9.91
N ASN A 190 6.48 7.52 -9.71
CA ASN A 190 7.87 7.77 -9.29
C ASN A 190 8.19 7.35 -7.82
N PRO A 191 7.93 6.10 -7.36
CA PRO A 191 8.37 5.65 -6.05
C PRO A 191 9.89 5.52 -6.05
N THR A 192 10.49 5.74 -4.91
CA THR A 192 11.94 5.59 -4.75
C THR A 192 12.30 4.16 -4.36
N ASN A 193 13.53 3.74 -4.60
CA ASN A 193 14.07 2.46 -4.10
C ASN A 193 13.83 2.28 -2.60
N ARG A 194 13.81 3.38 -1.83
CA ARG A 194 13.55 3.40 -0.40
C ARG A 194 12.15 2.90 -0.03
N THR A 195 11.16 3.13 -0.89
CA THR A 195 9.80 2.60 -0.69
C THR A 195 9.85 1.08 -0.58
N ILE A 196 10.55 0.41 -1.50
CA ILE A 196 10.71 -1.04 -1.48
C ILE A 196 11.46 -1.48 -0.20
N ASP A 197 12.59 -0.82 0.10
CA ASP A 197 13.43 -1.19 1.24
C ASP A 197 12.63 -1.16 2.55
N ASN A 198 11.71 -0.20 2.71
CA ASN A 198 10.83 -0.12 3.87
C ASN A 198 9.81 -1.29 3.92
N PHE A 199 9.20 -1.67 2.78
CA PHE A 199 8.32 -2.84 2.73
C PHE A 199 9.09 -4.13 3.04
N ILE A 200 10.32 -4.26 2.57
CA ILE A 200 11.18 -5.39 2.90
C ILE A 200 11.46 -5.46 4.41
N VAL A 201 11.73 -4.32 5.05
CA VAL A 201 11.92 -4.28 6.52
C VAL A 201 10.66 -4.75 7.24
N LYS A 202 9.46 -4.28 6.83
CA LYS A 202 8.18 -4.72 7.41
C LYS A 202 7.96 -6.22 7.22
N LEU A 203 8.14 -6.70 6.00
CA LEU A 203 7.98 -8.13 5.70
C LEU A 203 8.97 -9.00 6.48
N ARG A 204 10.22 -8.58 6.63
CA ARG A 204 11.19 -9.29 7.47
C ARG A 204 10.73 -9.38 8.92
N ARG A 205 10.18 -8.29 9.49
CA ARG A 205 9.63 -8.31 10.86
C ARG A 205 8.52 -9.34 11.03
N LYS A 206 7.71 -9.56 9.99
CA LYS A 206 6.60 -10.53 9.99
C LYS A 206 7.05 -11.96 9.67
N ILE A 207 8.02 -12.15 8.79
CA ILE A 207 8.39 -13.45 8.23
C ILE A 207 9.59 -14.06 8.96
N GLU A 208 10.62 -13.27 9.20
CA GLU A 208 11.90 -13.76 9.70
C GLU A 208 11.88 -14.00 11.22
N LYS A 209 12.61 -15.00 11.65
CA LYS A 209 12.87 -15.21 13.08
C LYS A 209 13.79 -14.12 13.64
N HIS A 210 14.74 -13.69 12.83
CA HIS A 210 15.70 -12.61 13.12
C HIS A 210 15.74 -11.64 11.93
N PRO A 211 14.99 -10.54 11.96
CA PRO A 211 14.91 -9.58 10.83
C PRO A 211 16.24 -9.02 10.36
N ASP A 212 17.22 -8.89 11.27
CA ASP A 212 18.57 -8.41 10.98
C ASP A 212 19.47 -9.47 10.33
N LYS A 213 19.08 -10.75 10.41
CA LYS A 213 19.75 -11.90 9.79
C LYS A 213 18.73 -12.74 9.01
N PRO A 214 18.19 -12.18 7.92
CA PRO A 214 17.08 -12.82 7.20
C PRO A 214 17.55 -14.12 6.53
N GLU A 215 16.68 -15.14 6.58
CA GLU A 215 16.88 -16.44 5.94
C GLU A 215 16.02 -16.58 4.67
N HIS A 216 14.86 -15.91 4.62
CA HIS A 216 13.92 -15.99 3.51
C HIS A 216 14.03 -14.82 2.55
N ILE A 217 13.96 -13.57 3.02
CA ILE A 217 14.02 -12.39 2.16
C ILE A 217 15.44 -11.84 2.17
N LEU A 218 16.24 -12.26 1.19
CA LEU A 218 17.67 -11.92 1.11
C LEU A 218 17.89 -10.66 0.27
N THR A 219 18.82 -9.81 0.70
CA THR A 219 19.31 -8.68 -0.11
C THR A 219 20.35 -9.17 -1.11
N VAL A 220 20.18 -8.83 -2.39
CA VAL A 220 21.19 -8.99 -3.43
C VAL A 220 21.78 -7.61 -3.69
N TYR A 221 22.98 -7.38 -3.17
CA TYR A 221 23.62 -6.07 -3.22
C TYR A 221 23.76 -5.56 -4.66
N GLY A 222 23.49 -4.27 -4.84
CA GLY A 222 23.51 -3.62 -6.15
C GLY A 222 22.35 -3.96 -7.09
N LEU A 223 21.50 -4.96 -6.76
CA LEU A 223 20.40 -5.39 -7.63
C LEU A 223 19.02 -5.23 -6.95
N GLY A 224 18.74 -5.96 -5.89
CA GLY A 224 17.42 -5.98 -5.30
C GLY A 224 17.26 -7.06 -4.23
N TYR A 225 16.24 -7.90 -4.37
CA TYR A 225 15.86 -8.89 -3.37
C TYR A 225 15.59 -10.26 -3.98
N LYS A 226 15.72 -11.29 -3.16
CA LYS A 226 15.47 -12.69 -3.50
C LYS A 226 14.71 -13.37 -2.37
N LEU A 227 13.68 -14.17 -2.71
CA LEU A 227 12.99 -15.03 -1.77
C LEU A 227 13.57 -16.45 -1.81
N VAL A 228 13.83 -17.00 -0.63
CA VAL A 228 14.16 -18.42 -0.42
C VAL A 228 12.99 -19.05 0.33
N VAL A 229 12.40 -20.08 -0.23
CA VAL A 229 11.24 -20.80 0.30
C VAL A 229 11.67 -22.08 1.00
#